data_212b560abfdd097dddadd1928d95a285
#
_entry.id   212b560abfdd097dddadd1928d95a285
#
_cell.length_a   1.000
_cell.length_b   1.000
_cell.length_c   1.000
_cell.angle_alpha   90.00
_cell.angle_beta   90.00
_cell.angle_gamma   90.00
#
_symmetry.space_group_name_H-M   'P 1'
#
loop_
_entity.id
_entity.type
_entity.pdbx_description
1 polymer ?
#
loop_
_entity_poly.entity_id
_entity_poly.type
_entity_poly.pdbx_seq_one_letter_code
_entity_poly.pdbx_strand_id
1 'polypeptide(L)'
;MVSKEANIWSVGRRDFLTFCLSLITAMSLGDISCVGVNHATETKFPEGRCGEKKNMKKVLVTYASKYGSTGGVADAIGKELCTKDAAADTVLIKNVGNISSYQGVVIGSAIYMGNWMPEALDFVKKNRDILRQVPVAYFLVCITLSQPTEKNRTKVLSYMDPLLKAVPEIKPIGIGTFSGALDYKNLSWLNKKILKSKGAPEGDFRDWNAIRAWAREPVYSKLVR
;
A
#
# COMPACT_ATOMS: atom_id res chain seq x y z
N MET A 1 52.41 16.71 25.40
CA MET A 1 51.03 17.09 25.81
C MET A 1 50.06 16.30 24.95
N VAL A 2 49.52 15.24 25.53
CA VAL A 2 48.62 14.30 24.85
C VAL A 2 47.24 14.47 25.49
N SER A 3 46.27 15.01 24.77
CA SER A 3 44.89 15.13 25.24
C SER A 3 44.16 13.80 25.02
N LYS A 4 43.61 13.27 26.10
CA LYS A 4 42.75 12.08 26.13
C LYS A 4 41.38 12.44 25.59
N GLU A 5 40.99 11.83 24.47
CA GLU A 5 39.58 11.75 24.05
C GLU A 5 38.89 10.61 24.83
N ALA A 6 37.81 10.96 25.52
CA ALA A 6 37.00 10.03 26.29
C ALA A 6 36.00 9.30 25.38
N ASN A 7 36.09 8.01 25.37
CA ASN A 7 35.18 7.08 24.70
C ASN A 7 33.84 7.03 25.46
N ILE A 8 32.74 7.49 24.83
CA ILE A 8 31.37 7.47 25.39
C ILE A 8 30.54 6.42 24.64
N TRP A 9 30.95 5.15 24.67
CA TRP A 9 30.12 4.05 24.18
C TRP A 9 30.39 2.77 24.97
N SER A 10 29.86 2.69 26.21
CA SER A 10 29.61 1.41 26.87
C SER A 10 28.67 1.56 28.08
N VAL A 11 27.37 1.78 27.80
CA VAL A 11 26.34 1.56 28.82
C VAL A 11 25.71 0.21 28.53
N GLY A 12 26.02 -0.76 29.37
CA GLY A 12 25.58 -2.13 29.23
C GLY A 12 24.07 -2.27 29.49
N ARG A 13 23.44 -3.21 28.77
CA ARG A 13 22.00 -3.57 28.87
C ARG A 13 21.50 -3.91 30.30
N ARG A 14 22.37 -4.06 31.26
CA ARG A 14 22.03 -4.40 32.65
C ARG A 14 21.63 -3.18 33.49
N ASP A 15 22.13 -1.98 33.16
CA ASP A 15 21.88 -0.78 33.98
C ASP A 15 20.55 -0.12 33.65
N PHE A 16 19.97 -0.43 32.46
CA PHE A 16 18.65 0.08 32.05
C PHE A 16 17.49 -0.63 32.77
N LEU A 17 17.66 -1.86 33.19
CA LEU A 17 16.64 -2.63 33.92
C LEU A 17 16.55 -2.32 35.41
N THR A 18 17.62 -1.80 35.99
CA THR A 18 17.65 -1.48 37.43
C THR A 18 17.02 -0.11 37.74
N PHE A 19 16.93 0.79 36.75
CA PHE A 19 16.32 2.11 36.91
C PHE A 19 14.79 2.08 36.80
N CYS A 20 14.18 1.05 36.24
CA CYS A 20 12.73 0.92 36.13
C CYS A 20 12.07 0.23 37.32
N LEU A 21 12.82 -0.33 38.29
CA LEU A 21 12.25 -1.09 39.40
C LEU A 21 12.12 -0.32 40.73
N SER A 22 12.56 0.94 40.80
CA SER A 22 12.56 1.69 42.05
C SER A 22 11.47 2.76 42.20
N LEU A 23 10.45 2.77 41.34
CA LEU A 23 9.33 3.73 41.39
C LEU A 23 7.94 3.09 41.60
N ILE A 24 7.87 1.87 42.14
CA ILE A 24 6.59 1.26 42.50
C ILE A 24 6.56 1.02 44.02
N THR A 25 6.39 2.09 44.81
CA THR A 25 5.78 2.02 46.15
C THR A 25 5.13 3.35 46.49
N ALA A 26 3.84 3.25 46.78
CA ALA A 26 2.95 4.28 47.32
C ALA A 26 2.20 5.15 46.29
N MET A 27 1.07 4.62 45.80
CA MET A 27 -0.15 5.45 45.76
C MET A 27 -1.40 4.56 45.82
N SER A 28 -2.27 4.91 46.75
CA SER A 28 -3.52 4.31 47.16
C SER A 28 -4.54 4.12 46.05
N LEU A 29 -5.37 3.08 46.22
CA LEU A 29 -6.61 2.82 45.52
C LEU A 29 -7.50 4.06 45.38
N GLY A 30 -7.57 4.58 44.17
CA GLY A 30 -8.51 5.59 43.76
C GLY A 30 -8.89 5.27 42.30
N ASP A 31 -10.18 5.22 42.02
CA ASP A 31 -10.80 4.89 40.75
C ASP A 31 -10.11 5.58 39.55
N ILE A 32 -9.35 4.84 38.77
CA ILE A 32 -8.93 5.28 37.45
C ILE A 32 -10.01 4.79 36.48
N SER A 33 -11.03 5.60 36.31
CA SER A 33 -11.88 5.59 35.13
C SER A 33 -10.98 5.73 33.90
N CYS A 34 -10.85 4.67 33.12
CA CYS A 34 -10.22 4.71 31.81
C CYS A 34 -11.05 5.61 30.89
N VAL A 35 -10.75 6.91 30.89
CA VAL A 35 -11.25 7.84 29.89
C VAL A 35 -10.16 8.00 28.84
N GLY A 36 -10.51 7.73 27.60
CA GLY A 36 -9.71 8.09 26.45
C GLY A 36 -9.10 6.94 25.68
N VAL A 37 -9.93 6.02 25.19
CA VAL A 37 -9.59 5.31 23.96
C VAL A 37 -9.55 6.36 22.86
N ASN A 38 -8.34 6.83 22.53
CA ASN A 38 -8.11 7.55 21.29
C ASN A 38 -8.60 6.64 20.17
N HIS A 39 -9.75 6.95 19.60
CA HIS A 39 -10.15 6.43 18.31
C HIS A 39 -9.14 6.96 17.29
N ALA A 40 -8.01 6.27 17.16
CA ALA A 40 -7.27 6.29 15.93
C ALA A 40 -8.29 5.86 14.87
N THR A 41 -8.65 6.76 13.97
CA THR A 41 -9.55 6.48 12.85
C THR A 41 -9.01 5.26 12.15
N GLU A 42 -9.69 4.13 12.30
CA GLU A 42 -9.26 2.85 11.77
C GLU A 42 -9.16 2.98 10.27
N THR A 43 -7.94 2.88 9.76
CA THR A 43 -7.69 3.00 8.32
C THR A 43 -8.35 1.84 7.63
N LYS A 44 -9.45 2.08 6.92
CA LYS A 44 -10.20 1.04 6.21
C LYS A 44 -9.38 0.55 5.03
N PHE A 45 -9.10 -0.74 5.02
CA PHE A 45 -8.52 -1.46 3.90
C PHE A 45 -9.65 -2.26 3.24
N PRO A 46 -10.26 -1.78 2.15
CA PRO A 46 -11.38 -2.46 1.52
C PRO A 46 -10.99 -3.84 1.01
N GLU A 47 -11.80 -4.83 1.35
CA GLU A 47 -11.75 -6.17 0.81
C GLU A 47 -13.15 -6.57 0.37
N GLY A 48 -13.29 -7.30 -0.72
CA GLY A 48 -14.59 -7.70 -1.22
C GLY A 48 -14.50 -8.73 -2.31
N ARG A 49 -15.59 -9.43 -2.52
CA ARG A 49 -15.79 -10.38 -3.60
C ARG A 49 -17.02 -10.01 -4.38
N CYS A 50 -16.96 -10.13 -5.68
CA CYS A 50 -18.11 -9.98 -6.52
C CYS A 50 -18.17 -11.07 -7.59
N GLY A 51 -19.37 -11.50 -7.96
CA GLY A 51 -19.61 -12.50 -8.98
C GLY A 51 -19.26 -13.92 -8.50
N GLU A 52 -20.27 -14.76 -8.33
CA GLU A 52 -20.11 -16.18 -7.94
C GLU A 52 -20.92 -17.08 -8.88
N LYS A 53 -20.65 -17.00 -10.17
CA LYS A 53 -21.27 -17.95 -11.11
C LYS A 53 -20.26 -18.99 -11.59
N LYS A 54 -20.72 -20.24 -11.71
CA LYS A 54 -19.98 -21.33 -12.34
C LYS A 54 -19.59 -20.89 -13.76
N ASN A 55 -18.29 -20.92 -14.10
CA ASN A 55 -17.71 -20.52 -15.39
C ASN A 55 -17.32 -19.03 -15.56
N MET A 56 -17.35 -18.20 -14.53
CA MET A 56 -16.76 -16.85 -14.61
C MET A 56 -15.25 -16.91 -14.47
N LYS A 57 -14.53 -16.08 -15.24
CA LYS A 57 -13.10 -15.88 -15.02
C LYS A 57 -12.87 -15.21 -13.66
N LYS A 58 -11.96 -15.75 -12.85
CA LYS A 58 -11.62 -15.18 -11.55
C LYS A 58 -10.43 -14.25 -11.68
N VAL A 59 -10.60 -13.00 -11.27
CA VAL A 59 -9.57 -11.98 -11.26
C VAL A 59 -9.25 -11.60 -9.81
N LEU A 60 -7.98 -11.60 -9.46
CA LEU A 60 -7.51 -11.05 -8.20
C LEU A 60 -7.14 -9.58 -8.39
N VAL A 61 -7.69 -8.70 -7.57
CA VAL A 61 -7.21 -7.32 -7.40
C VAL A 61 -6.57 -7.25 -6.02
N THR A 62 -5.25 -7.17 -5.96
CA THR A 62 -4.55 -7.09 -4.67
C THR A 62 -3.73 -5.82 -4.56
N TYR A 63 -3.52 -5.35 -3.33
CA TYR A 63 -2.85 -4.08 -3.13
C TYR A 63 -2.10 -4.00 -1.81
N ALA A 64 -1.03 -3.19 -1.80
CA ALA A 64 -0.33 -2.77 -0.60
C ALA A 64 -0.63 -1.29 -0.33
N SER A 65 -0.95 -0.95 0.92
CA SER A 65 -1.30 0.41 1.31
C SER A 65 -0.90 0.69 2.75
N LYS A 66 -0.34 1.86 3.00
CA LYS A 66 0.01 2.29 4.37
C LYS A 66 -1.13 3.05 5.05
N TYR A 67 -1.86 3.86 4.29
CA TYR A 67 -2.89 4.78 4.80
C TYR A 67 -4.25 4.61 4.13
N GLY A 68 -4.49 3.49 3.46
CA GLY A 68 -5.80 3.12 2.91
C GLY A 68 -6.16 3.71 1.55
N SER A 69 -5.52 4.79 1.06
CA SER A 69 -5.96 5.42 -0.19
C SER A 69 -5.84 4.51 -1.42
N THR A 70 -4.81 3.66 -1.47
CA THR A 70 -4.63 2.63 -2.51
C THR A 70 -5.74 1.59 -2.47
N GLY A 71 -6.26 1.26 -1.28
CA GLY A 71 -7.37 0.33 -1.11
C GLY A 71 -8.64 0.81 -1.79
N GLY A 72 -8.98 2.10 -1.66
CA GLY A 72 -10.11 2.67 -2.37
C GLY A 72 -9.97 2.59 -3.90
N VAL A 73 -8.76 2.76 -4.43
CA VAL A 73 -8.47 2.57 -5.87
C VAL A 73 -8.64 1.10 -6.27
N ALA A 74 -8.12 0.16 -5.47
CA ALA A 74 -8.26 -1.28 -5.70
C ALA A 74 -9.74 -1.71 -5.70
N ASP A 75 -10.53 -1.22 -4.75
CA ASP A 75 -11.97 -1.48 -4.66
C ASP A 75 -12.73 -0.96 -5.90
N ALA A 76 -12.41 0.25 -6.36
CA ALA A 76 -13.01 0.79 -7.58
C ALA A 76 -12.64 -0.04 -8.82
N ILE A 77 -11.39 -0.50 -8.92
CA ILE A 77 -10.94 -1.40 -10.00
C ILE A 77 -11.68 -2.74 -9.92
N GLY A 78 -11.75 -3.36 -8.73
CA GLY A 78 -12.43 -4.64 -8.53
C GLY A 78 -13.91 -4.58 -8.90
N LYS A 79 -14.61 -3.53 -8.48
CA LYS A 79 -16.02 -3.30 -8.84
C LYS A 79 -16.23 -3.14 -10.35
N GLU A 80 -15.30 -2.49 -11.02
CA GLU A 80 -15.37 -2.29 -12.47
C GLU A 80 -15.08 -3.57 -13.26
N LEU A 81 -14.17 -4.40 -12.75
CA LEU A 81 -13.86 -5.72 -13.34
C LEU A 81 -14.96 -6.75 -13.06
N CYS A 82 -15.80 -6.52 -12.06
CA CYS A 82 -16.94 -7.36 -11.73
C CYS A 82 -18.04 -7.21 -12.79
N THR A 83 -18.12 -8.15 -13.67
CA THR A 83 -19.04 -8.14 -14.82
C THR A 83 -19.80 -9.46 -14.92
N LYS A 84 -20.55 -9.64 -16.00
CA LYS A 84 -21.27 -10.92 -16.28
C LYS A 84 -20.32 -12.09 -16.51
N ASP A 85 -19.08 -11.81 -16.97
CA ASP A 85 -18.13 -12.84 -17.42
C ASP A 85 -16.93 -12.98 -16.47
N ALA A 86 -16.79 -12.06 -15.48
CA ALA A 86 -15.70 -12.09 -14.53
C ALA A 86 -16.16 -11.85 -13.10
N ALA A 87 -15.58 -12.61 -12.20
CA ALA A 87 -15.63 -12.41 -10.75
C ALA A 87 -14.32 -11.75 -10.29
N ALA A 88 -14.38 -10.76 -9.43
CA ALA A 88 -13.21 -10.08 -8.91
C ALA A 88 -13.15 -10.16 -7.38
N ASP A 89 -12.03 -10.63 -6.87
CA ASP A 89 -11.71 -10.60 -5.44
C ASP A 89 -10.75 -9.43 -5.19
N THR A 90 -11.17 -8.46 -4.38
CA THR A 90 -10.29 -7.36 -3.92
C THR A 90 -9.76 -7.71 -2.54
N VAL A 91 -8.44 -7.86 -2.39
CA VAL A 91 -7.82 -8.38 -1.17
C VAL A 91 -6.56 -7.59 -0.84
N LEU A 92 -6.42 -7.20 0.42
CA LEU A 92 -5.16 -6.62 0.91
C LEU A 92 -4.03 -7.65 0.76
N ILE A 93 -2.88 -7.25 0.25
CA ILE A 93 -1.82 -8.18 -0.19
C ILE A 93 -1.34 -9.15 0.90
N LYS A 94 -1.31 -8.71 2.16
CA LYS A 94 -0.94 -9.54 3.31
C LYS A 94 -1.95 -10.64 3.63
N ASN A 95 -3.20 -10.52 3.15
CA ASN A 95 -4.29 -11.46 3.38
C ASN A 95 -4.48 -12.41 2.19
N VAL A 96 -3.72 -12.23 1.11
CA VAL A 96 -3.79 -13.09 -0.07
C VAL A 96 -3.16 -14.45 0.25
N GLY A 97 -3.95 -15.50 0.03
CA GLY A 97 -3.48 -16.88 0.09
C GLY A 97 -2.91 -17.38 -1.24
N ASN A 98 -3.30 -18.59 -1.63
CA ASN A 98 -2.92 -19.19 -2.90
C ASN A 98 -3.62 -18.48 -4.07
N ILE A 99 -2.84 -18.11 -5.10
CA ILE A 99 -3.35 -17.39 -6.28
C ILE A 99 -3.53 -18.28 -7.52
N SER A 100 -3.29 -19.57 -7.43
CA SER A 100 -3.34 -20.50 -8.58
C SER A 100 -4.72 -20.64 -9.24
N SER A 101 -5.79 -20.26 -8.54
CA SER A 101 -7.15 -20.31 -9.06
C SER A 101 -7.57 -19.07 -9.87
N TYR A 102 -6.75 -18.02 -9.90
CA TYR A 102 -7.04 -16.80 -10.64
C TYR A 102 -6.50 -16.86 -12.07
N GLN A 103 -7.32 -16.45 -13.02
CA GLN A 103 -6.97 -16.36 -14.43
C GLN A 103 -6.45 -14.98 -14.86
N GLY A 104 -6.42 -14.02 -13.94
CA GLY A 104 -5.82 -12.71 -14.15
C GLY A 104 -5.56 -12.03 -12.83
N VAL A 105 -4.54 -11.20 -12.76
CA VAL A 105 -4.14 -10.53 -11.50
C VAL A 105 -3.85 -9.06 -11.73
N VAL A 106 -4.46 -8.21 -10.91
CA VAL A 106 -4.16 -6.77 -10.82
C VAL A 106 -3.46 -6.53 -9.50
N ILE A 107 -2.26 -5.94 -9.54
CA ILE A 107 -1.44 -5.73 -8.35
C ILE A 107 -1.15 -4.25 -8.18
N GLY A 108 -1.55 -3.70 -7.04
CA GLY A 108 -1.39 -2.29 -6.72
C GLY A 108 -0.44 -2.03 -5.56
N SER A 109 0.23 -0.89 -5.59
CA SER A 109 1.03 -0.43 -4.46
C SER A 109 0.90 1.08 -4.23
N ALA A 110 0.85 1.47 -2.97
CA ALA A 110 1.19 2.84 -2.61
C ALA A 110 2.66 3.08 -2.93
N ILE A 111 2.99 4.30 -3.35
CA ILE A 111 4.37 4.75 -3.40
C ILE A 111 4.72 5.41 -2.08
N TYR A 112 5.66 4.83 -1.38
CA TYR A 112 6.17 5.35 -0.13
C TYR A 112 7.67 5.66 -0.27
N MET A 113 8.04 6.92 -0.02
CA MET A 113 9.42 7.43 -0.20
C MET A 113 10.03 7.11 -1.59
N GLY A 114 9.22 7.15 -2.64
CA GLY A 114 9.66 6.92 -4.02
C GLY A 114 9.77 5.45 -4.44
N ASN A 115 9.30 4.53 -3.61
CA ASN A 115 9.38 3.09 -3.87
C ASN A 115 7.99 2.43 -3.72
N TRP A 116 7.82 1.31 -4.39
CA TRP A 116 6.75 0.37 -4.10
C TRP A 116 6.86 -0.11 -2.66
N MET A 117 5.72 -0.41 -2.04
CA MET A 117 5.70 -1.05 -0.73
C MET A 117 6.44 -2.40 -0.80
N PRO A 118 7.33 -2.71 0.17
CA PRO A 118 8.12 -3.95 0.16
C PRO A 118 7.25 -5.21 0.01
N GLU A 119 6.13 -5.27 0.72
CA GLU A 119 5.20 -6.39 0.67
C GLU A 119 4.60 -6.62 -0.73
N ALA A 120 4.45 -5.56 -1.54
CA ALA A 120 3.97 -5.71 -2.92
C ALA A 120 5.07 -6.30 -3.83
N LEU A 121 6.30 -5.86 -3.66
CA LEU A 121 7.44 -6.40 -4.40
C LEU A 121 7.71 -7.87 -4.02
N ASP A 122 7.65 -8.19 -2.73
CA ASP A 122 7.85 -9.55 -2.22
C ASP A 122 6.74 -10.49 -2.70
N PHE A 123 5.50 -10.02 -2.73
CA PHE A 123 4.37 -10.78 -3.28
C PHE A 123 4.60 -11.16 -4.76
N VAL A 124 5.02 -10.19 -5.58
CA VAL A 124 5.29 -10.45 -7.01
C VAL A 124 6.43 -11.46 -7.17
N LYS A 125 7.53 -11.27 -6.44
CA LYS A 125 8.67 -12.20 -6.47
C LYS A 125 8.29 -13.61 -6.03
N LYS A 126 7.54 -13.74 -4.93
CA LYS A 126 7.10 -15.03 -4.39
C LYS A 126 6.18 -15.79 -5.35
N ASN A 127 5.32 -15.09 -6.05
CA ASN A 127 4.32 -15.68 -6.93
C ASN A 127 4.70 -15.64 -8.42
N ARG A 128 5.95 -15.32 -8.75
CA ARG A 128 6.41 -15.08 -10.13
C ARG A 128 6.07 -16.23 -11.09
N ASP A 129 6.16 -17.48 -10.63
CA ASP A 129 5.91 -18.66 -11.46
C ASP A 129 4.45 -18.81 -11.89
N ILE A 130 3.51 -18.35 -11.06
CA ILE A 130 2.10 -18.28 -11.42
C ILE A 130 1.84 -17.03 -12.25
N LEU A 131 2.36 -15.88 -11.82
CA LEU A 131 2.12 -14.59 -12.47
C LEU A 131 2.63 -14.52 -13.92
N ARG A 132 3.67 -15.25 -14.28
CA ARG A 132 4.14 -15.34 -15.68
C ARG A 132 3.20 -16.13 -16.61
N GLN A 133 2.25 -16.90 -16.04
CA GLN A 133 1.33 -17.75 -16.79
C GLN A 133 -0.05 -17.11 -17.01
N VAL A 134 -0.32 -16.00 -16.31
CA VAL A 134 -1.60 -15.29 -16.39
C VAL A 134 -1.39 -13.82 -16.75
N PRO A 135 -2.38 -13.16 -17.36
CA PRO A 135 -2.31 -11.73 -17.58
C PRO A 135 -2.17 -10.96 -16.25
N VAL A 136 -1.19 -10.06 -16.19
CA VAL A 136 -0.93 -9.22 -15.01
C VAL A 136 -1.02 -7.76 -15.37
N ALA A 137 -1.75 -6.97 -14.59
CA ALA A 137 -1.71 -5.51 -14.64
C ALA A 137 -1.14 -4.95 -13.34
N TYR A 138 -0.41 -3.85 -13.44
CA TYR A 138 0.08 -3.12 -12.27
C TYR A 138 -0.61 -1.77 -12.14
N PHE A 139 -0.79 -1.31 -10.91
CA PHE A 139 -1.11 0.09 -10.68
C PHE A 139 -0.35 0.64 -9.48
N LEU A 140 -0.08 1.93 -9.49
CA LEU A 140 0.51 2.62 -8.37
C LEU A 140 -0.32 3.84 -7.99
N VAL A 141 -0.30 4.16 -6.70
CA VAL A 141 -0.99 5.32 -6.13
C VAL A 141 0.03 6.21 -5.43
N CYS A 142 0.09 7.48 -5.84
CA CYS A 142 1.13 8.41 -5.41
C CYS A 142 0.60 9.83 -5.28
N ILE A 143 0.88 10.50 -4.16
CA ILE A 143 0.48 11.90 -3.96
C ILE A 143 1.19 12.88 -4.91
N THR A 144 2.31 12.50 -5.51
CA THR A 144 3.01 13.30 -6.52
C THR A 144 2.10 13.68 -7.70
N LEU A 145 1.12 12.83 -8.02
CA LEU A 145 0.14 13.09 -9.09
C LEU A 145 -1.02 14.01 -8.68
N SER A 146 -1.05 14.52 -7.44
CA SER A 146 -1.95 15.64 -7.10
C SER A 146 -1.69 16.87 -7.97
N GLN A 147 -0.48 16.95 -8.51
CA GLN A 147 -0.08 17.93 -9.54
C GLN A 147 0.39 17.15 -10.79
N PRO A 148 -0.51 16.87 -11.75
CA PRO A 148 -0.23 15.97 -12.88
C PRO A 148 0.55 16.66 -14.01
N THR A 149 1.68 17.29 -13.69
CA THR A 149 2.62 17.83 -14.68
C THR A 149 3.34 16.71 -15.42
N GLU A 150 3.86 16.98 -16.61
CA GLU A 150 4.62 16.00 -17.41
C GLU A 150 5.83 15.46 -16.63
N LYS A 151 6.54 16.34 -15.94
CA LYS A 151 7.66 15.98 -15.05
C LYS A 151 7.23 14.98 -13.96
N ASN A 152 6.07 15.21 -13.33
CA ASN A 152 5.57 14.34 -12.28
C ASN A 152 5.08 13.01 -12.85
N ARG A 153 4.48 12.99 -14.04
CA ARG A 153 4.06 11.75 -14.72
C ARG A 153 5.26 10.87 -15.04
N THR A 154 6.30 11.44 -15.67
CA THR A 154 7.55 10.73 -15.97
C THR A 154 8.22 10.20 -14.70
N LYS A 155 8.30 11.02 -13.65
CA LYS A 155 8.85 10.61 -12.35
C LYS A 155 8.07 9.45 -11.74
N VAL A 156 6.74 9.50 -11.79
CA VAL A 156 5.89 8.45 -11.20
C VAL A 156 6.02 7.13 -11.96
N LEU A 157 6.15 7.18 -13.28
CA LEU A 157 6.42 5.98 -14.08
C LEU A 157 7.74 5.32 -13.70
N SER A 158 8.80 6.10 -13.42
CA SER A 158 10.10 5.54 -13.01
C SER A 158 10.05 4.76 -11.68
N TYR A 159 9.02 4.94 -10.86
CA TYR A 159 8.82 4.12 -9.65
C TYR A 159 8.47 2.65 -9.95
N MET A 160 8.14 2.33 -11.21
CA MET A 160 7.95 0.95 -11.67
C MET A 160 9.27 0.22 -11.97
N ASP A 161 10.35 0.95 -12.26
CA ASP A 161 11.61 0.37 -12.72
C ASP A 161 12.17 -0.72 -11.79
N PRO A 162 12.18 -0.56 -10.45
CA PRO A 162 12.69 -1.59 -9.56
C PRO A 162 11.88 -2.91 -9.65
N LEU A 163 10.55 -2.79 -9.78
CA LEU A 163 9.68 -3.96 -9.95
C LEU A 163 9.92 -4.65 -11.29
N LEU A 164 9.91 -3.90 -12.39
CA LEU A 164 10.09 -4.43 -13.75
C LEU A 164 11.47 -5.07 -13.94
N LYS A 165 12.51 -4.52 -13.28
CA LYS A 165 13.85 -5.11 -13.25
C LYS A 165 13.94 -6.38 -12.40
N ALA A 166 13.17 -6.47 -11.32
CA ALA A 166 13.19 -7.62 -10.43
C ALA A 166 12.49 -8.86 -10.99
N VAL A 167 11.51 -8.66 -11.88
CA VAL A 167 10.71 -9.73 -12.51
C VAL A 167 10.50 -9.46 -14.01
N PRO A 168 11.57 -9.42 -14.81
CA PRO A 168 11.51 -9.03 -16.23
C PRO A 168 10.70 -9.99 -17.10
N GLU A 169 10.48 -11.21 -16.62
CA GLU A 169 9.65 -12.24 -17.27
C GLU A 169 8.15 -11.93 -17.22
N ILE A 170 7.69 -11.11 -16.26
CA ILE A 170 6.29 -10.72 -16.17
C ILE A 170 6.08 -9.44 -17.00
N LYS A 171 5.42 -9.59 -18.15
CA LYS A 171 5.08 -8.46 -19.02
C LYS A 171 3.69 -7.94 -18.66
N PRO A 172 3.56 -6.76 -18.02
CA PRO A 172 2.24 -6.26 -17.65
C PRO A 172 1.43 -5.90 -18.88
N ILE A 173 0.15 -6.25 -18.87
CA ILE A 173 -0.83 -5.88 -19.90
C ILE A 173 -1.23 -4.40 -19.82
N GLY A 174 -0.98 -3.76 -18.69
CA GLY A 174 -1.24 -2.34 -18.43
C GLY A 174 -0.60 -1.87 -17.13
N ILE A 175 -0.23 -0.60 -17.09
CA ILE A 175 0.28 0.08 -15.90
C ILE A 175 -0.60 1.31 -15.64
N GLY A 176 -1.32 1.31 -14.51
CA GLY A 176 -2.11 2.45 -14.03
C GLY A 176 -1.30 3.32 -13.08
N THR A 177 -1.39 4.63 -13.27
CA THR A 177 -0.76 5.60 -12.37
C THR A 177 -1.82 6.58 -11.87
N PHE A 178 -2.09 6.55 -10.57
CA PHE A 178 -3.19 7.31 -9.99
C PHE A 178 -2.72 8.22 -8.87
N SER A 179 -3.38 9.36 -8.72
CA SER A 179 -3.23 10.17 -7.54
C SER A 179 -3.86 9.49 -6.33
N GLY A 180 -3.35 9.78 -5.14
CA GLY A 180 -3.86 9.28 -3.88
C GLY A 180 -4.64 10.34 -3.09
N ALA A 181 -5.01 9.97 -1.88
CA ALA A 181 -5.52 10.89 -0.87
C ALA A 181 -4.52 11.01 0.27
N LEU A 182 -4.41 12.20 0.85
CA LEU A 182 -3.57 12.50 1.99
C LEU A 182 -4.39 13.21 3.06
N ASP A 183 -4.51 12.58 4.22
CA ASP A 183 -5.06 13.18 5.43
C ASP A 183 -3.97 13.22 6.50
N TYR A 184 -3.59 14.41 6.89
CA TYR A 184 -2.56 14.60 7.91
C TYR A 184 -2.95 14.07 9.29
N LYS A 185 -4.25 13.88 9.58
CA LYS A 185 -4.72 13.33 10.85
C LYS A 185 -4.28 11.88 11.04
N ASN A 186 -4.19 11.13 9.92
CA ASN A 186 -3.82 9.71 9.91
C ASN A 186 -2.31 9.46 9.87
N LEU A 187 -1.50 10.52 9.85
CA LEU A 187 -0.05 10.41 9.76
C LEU A 187 0.61 10.47 11.15
N SER A 188 1.69 9.70 11.33
CA SER A 188 2.60 9.94 12.46
C SER A 188 3.17 11.36 12.39
N TRP A 189 3.51 11.93 13.53
CA TRP A 189 4.04 13.31 13.63
C TRP A 189 5.26 13.54 12.71
N LEU A 190 6.14 12.53 12.59
CA LEU A 190 7.33 12.59 11.75
C LEU A 190 6.97 12.63 10.26
N ASN A 191 6.09 11.74 9.81
CA ASN A 191 5.62 11.72 8.42
C ASN A 191 4.87 13.00 8.05
N LYS A 192 4.06 13.52 8.97
CA LYS A 192 3.39 14.82 8.83
C LYS A 192 4.40 15.95 8.63
N LYS A 193 5.46 16.02 9.44
CA LYS A 193 6.52 17.04 9.31
C LYS A 193 7.23 16.93 7.96
N ILE A 194 7.62 15.70 7.55
CA ILE A 194 8.30 15.45 6.28
C ILE A 194 7.42 15.84 5.08
N LEU A 195 6.15 15.44 5.07
CA LEU A 195 5.27 15.72 3.94
C LEU A 195 4.92 17.21 3.85
N LYS A 196 4.70 17.88 4.99
CA LYS A 196 4.50 19.34 5.02
C LYS A 196 5.74 20.09 4.51
N SER A 197 6.96 19.70 4.90
CA SER A 197 8.18 20.34 4.43
C SER A 197 8.41 20.16 2.91
N LYS A 198 7.82 19.11 2.32
CA LYS A 198 7.83 18.87 0.87
C LYS A 198 6.65 19.53 0.14
N GLY A 199 5.80 20.27 0.83
CA GLY A 199 4.63 20.93 0.23
C GLY A 199 3.57 19.94 -0.27
N ALA A 200 3.49 18.71 0.29
CA ALA A 200 2.47 17.75 -0.11
C ALA A 200 1.08 18.26 0.27
N PRO A 201 0.13 18.42 -0.68
CA PRO A 201 -1.18 18.96 -0.38
C PRO A 201 -2.03 17.92 0.38
N GLU A 202 -2.83 18.40 1.34
CA GLU A 202 -3.87 17.59 1.98
C GLU A 202 -5.12 17.56 1.12
N GLY A 203 -5.76 16.39 1.01
CA GLY A 203 -6.99 16.23 0.25
C GLY A 203 -7.09 14.86 -0.44
N ASP A 204 -8.20 14.66 -1.13
CA ASP A 204 -8.44 13.51 -2.01
C ASP A 204 -8.30 13.94 -3.47
N PHE A 205 -7.26 13.42 -4.13
CA PHE A 205 -6.91 13.76 -5.50
C PHE A 205 -7.16 12.58 -6.46
N ARG A 206 -7.91 11.56 -6.01
CA ARG A 206 -8.21 10.39 -6.83
C ARG A 206 -9.21 10.75 -7.92
N ASP A 207 -8.82 10.53 -9.17
CA ASP A 207 -9.75 10.64 -10.31
C ASP A 207 -10.46 9.30 -10.52
N TRP A 208 -11.64 9.19 -9.96
CA TRP A 208 -12.46 7.98 -10.02
C TRP A 208 -12.87 7.61 -11.44
N ASN A 209 -13.02 8.58 -12.35
CA ASN A 209 -13.36 8.32 -13.74
C ASN A 209 -12.17 7.74 -14.48
N ALA A 210 -10.97 8.29 -14.30
CA ALA A 210 -9.75 7.76 -14.87
C ALA A 210 -9.42 6.35 -14.35
N ILE A 211 -9.64 6.09 -13.04
CA ILE A 211 -9.44 4.77 -12.43
C ILE A 211 -10.37 3.73 -13.07
N ARG A 212 -11.66 4.03 -13.18
CA ARG A 212 -12.65 3.14 -13.80
C ARG A 212 -12.39 2.95 -15.29
N ALA A 213 -12.05 4.02 -16.01
CA ALA A 213 -11.72 3.94 -17.44
C ALA A 213 -10.51 3.02 -17.68
N TRP A 214 -9.48 3.12 -16.86
CA TRP A 214 -8.32 2.23 -16.93
C TRP A 214 -8.68 0.77 -16.65
N ALA A 215 -9.56 0.52 -15.68
CA ALA A 215 -10.04 -0.84 -15.38
C ALA A 215 -10.83 -1.45 -16.54
N ARG A 216 -11.66 -0.65 -17.24
CA ARG A 216 -12.40 -1.09 -18.44
C ARG A 216 -11.48 -1.35 -19.64
N GLU A 217 -10.63 -0.40 -19.91
CA GLU A 217 -9.66 -0.42 -20.99
C GLU A 217 -8.34 0.20 -20.53
N PRO A 218 -7.23 -0.51 -20.60
CA PRO A 218 -6.96 -1.77 -21.30
C PRO A 218 -7.07 -3.05 -20.43
N VAL A 219 -7.47 -2.94 -19.14
CA VAL A 219 -7.34 -4.07 -18.22
C VAL A 219 -8.37 -5.15 -18.49
N TYR A 220 -9.66 -4.81 -18.45
CA TYR A 220 -10.74 -5.78 -18.64
C TYR A 220 -10.62 -6.55 -19.97
N SER A 221 -10.39 -5.83 -21.06
CA SER A 221 -10.31 -6.44 -22.39
C SER A 221 -9.21 -7.49 -22.52
N LYS A 222 -8.12 -7.36 -21.78
CA LYS A 222 -6.97 -8.27 -21.81
C LYS A 222 -6.98 -9.31 -20.68
N LEU A 223 -7.68 -9.05 -19.58
CA LEU A 223 -7.83 -10.00 -18.47
C LEU A 223 -8.97 -10.99 -18.70
N VAL A 224 -10.07 -10.54 -19.32
CA VAL A 224 -11.34 -11.28 -19.32
C VAL A 224 -11.68 -11.82 -20.72
N ARG A 225 -11.23 -11.19 -21.79
CA ARG A 225 -11.34 -11.70 -23.17
C ARG A 225 -10.17 -12.60 -23.50
#